data_d7196fab9c6ba5870aeb6f8c966022b9
#
_entry.id   d7196fab9c6ba5870aeb6f8c966022b9
#
_cell.length_a   1.000
_cell.length_b   1.000
_cell.length_c   1.000
_cell.angle_alpha   90.00
_cell.angle_beta   90.00
_cell.angle_gamma   90.00
#
_symmetry.space_group_name_H-M   'P 1'
#
loop_
_entity.id
_entity.type
_entity.pdbx_description
1 polymer ?
#
loop_
_entity_poly.entity_id
_entity_poly.type
_entity_poly.pdbx_seq_one_letter_code
_entity_poly.pdbx_strand_id
1 'polypeptide(L)'
;MESCRGEKIVKPELRKPLVLAAALIAGSLQGPGTTQAQQAPIPTNAAEVPGPAPGTAMTKAYVQMVGRMAYLWGWPLINVANRAAAFSKVPEPGLLGGVVPVAFNRIAMLTDYISPGEHFVTCPNQDVVYGFAYADLDREPLVFQVPDFGARFWVYALYDARTDEFSKIGKQYGTKPGFYLMVGPNWNGETPAGITAILRSFTSVVTMGARVFMDDTAEDHKAIQPLLSQIGFYPLSQFDGKMKITDWSKLPHFPAPVSKDKGETKWVNPETFFDQLPTVMQSVPPLPGEEALYKWIDSVLDAANKNPEIKKTLTETAIASEHELIDPFFQWRNNGRPAGNGWNSPVNNAAWGTDYLNRTGTAKSNMYDNKPEETKYIYTDDDAQNKQLNGKNLYSITFPKGQTPPVKGFWSLTLYNEFHLFNPNSLNRYSLGTKNKTLKYNSDGSLTLYAGAKSPGRDKEDNWLPAPNGTFSLYIRAYWADQAILDGTWKPPLVAQMQRAQP
;
A
#
# COMPACT_ATOMS: atom_id res chain seq x y z
N MET A 1 53.54 21.60 -37.65
CA MET A 1 52.94 21.17 -38.91
C MET A 1 51.48 21.06 -38.71
N GLU A 2 50.80 21.93 -39.35
CA GLU A 2 49.47 22.05 -39.90
C GLU A 2 48.32 22.08 -38.87
N SER A 3 47.79 23.22 -38.58
CA SER A 3 46.84 24.07 -39.34
C SER A 3 45.43 23.47 -39.37
N CYS A 4 44.57 23.93 -38.51
CA CYS A 4 43.12 23.84 -38.74
C CYS A 4 42.49 25.22 -38.56
N ARG A 5 41.87 25.66 -39.65
CA ARG A 5 41.21 26.95 -39.87
C ARG A 5 39.92 27.07 -39.06
N GLY A 6 39.69 28.28 -38.55
CA GLY A 6 38.40 28.64 -37.95
C GLY A 6 37.32 28.92 -38.99
N GLU A 7 36.14 28.40 -38.71
CA GLU A 7 34.90 28.81 -39.43
C GLU A 7 34.19 29.91 -38.64
N LYS A 8 33.92 30.99 -39.38
CA LYS A 8 33.17 32.15 -38.87
C LYS A 8 31.68 31.86 -38.86
N ILE A 9 31.07 31.98 -37.70
CA ILE A 9 29.62 31.97 -37.53
C ILE A 9 29.04 33.29 -38.02
N VAL A 10 28.24 33.25 -39.09
CA VAL A 10 27.47 34.39 -39.62
C VAL A 10 26.13 34.45 -38.88
N LYS A 11 25.86 35.58 -38.25
CA LYS A 11 24.56 35.88 -37.64
C LYS A 11 23.55 36.29 -38.73
N PRO A 12 22.30 35.78 -38.73
CA PRO A 12 21.29 36.31 -39.63
C PRO A 12 20.70 37.61 -39.12
N GLU A 13 20.65 38.59 -39.98
CA GLU A 13 20.00 39.88 -39.77
C GLU A 13 18.46 39.74 -39.76
N LEU A 14 17.83 40.35 -38.74
CA LEU A 14 16.38 40.51 -38.66
C LEU A 14 15.86 41.48 -39.71
N ARG A 15 15.13 40.99 -40.67
CA ARG A 15 14.30 41.78 -41.61
C ARG A 15 12.98 42.19 -40.92
N LYS A 16 12.72 43.50 -40.84
CA LYS A 16 11.46 44.07 -40.37
C LYS A 16 10.34 43.80 -41.43
N PRO A 17 9.12 43.41 -41.01
CA PRO A 17 8.01 43.31 -41.96
C PRO A 17 7.45 44.69 -42.29
N LEU A 18 7.24 44.87 -43.59
CA LEU A 18 6.54 46.02 -44.17
C LEU A 18 5.02 45.86 -43.91
N VAL A 19 4.43 46.83 -43.22
CA VAL A 19 2.96 46.87 -43.04
C VAL A 19 2.37 47.52 -44.29
N LEU A 20 1.65 46.71 -45.06
CA LEU A 20 0.80 47.20 -46.14
C LEU A 20 -0.65 47.31 -45.62
N ALA A 21 -1.09 48.55 -45.45
CA ALA A 21 -2.47 48.85 -45.10
C ALA A 21 -3.33 48.77 -46.40
N ALA A 22 -4.15 47.76 -46.54
CA ALA A 22 -5.21 47.70 -47.56
C ALA A 22 -6.54 48.01 -46.86
N ALA A 23 -7.08 49.20 -47.16
CA ALA A 23 -8.46 49.53 -46.79
C ALA A 23 -9.42 48.87 -47.75
N LEU A 24 -10.21 47.92 -47.29
CA LEU A 24 -11.33 47.32 -48.03
C LEU A 24 -12.65 47.81 -47.40
N ILE A 25 -13.37 48.60 -48.20
CA ILE A 25 -14.78 48.96 -47.94
C ILE A 25 -15.59 47.70 -48.17
N ALA A 26 -16.14 47.12 -47.13
CA ALA A 26 -17.09 46.00 -47.25
C ALA A 26 -18.50 46.50 -46.90
N GLY A 27 -19.35 46.52 -47.92
CA GLY A 27 -20.78 46.78 -47.78
C GLY A 27 -21.45 45.63 -47.02
N SER A 28 -22.34 46.01 -46.12
CA SER A 28 -23.14 45.12 -45.29
C SER A 28 -24.15 44.32 -46.12
N LEU A 29 -23.91 43.01 -46.26
CA LEU A 29 -24.93 42.02 -46.57
C LEU A 29 -25.18 41.22 -45.27
N GLN A 30 -26.23 41.59 -44.56
CA GLN A 30 -26.72 40.77 -43.42
C GLN A 30 -27.40 39.51 -44.01
N GLY A 31 -26.66 38.41 -44.06
CA GLY A 31 -27.20 37.08 -44.16
C GLY A 31 -27.55 36.51 -42.75
N PRO A 32 -28.42 35.51 -42.64
CA PRO A 32 -28.81 34.95 -41.33
C PRO A 32 -27.56 34.44 -40.58
N GLY A 33 -27.38 34.94 -39.37
CA GLY A 33 -26.17 34.71 -38.55
C GLY A 33 -25.86 33.24 -38.36
N THR A 34 -24.82 32.77 -39.00
CA THR A 34 -24.09 31.60 -38.53
C THR A 34 -23.37 32.02 -37.26
N THR A 35 -23.88 31.63 -36.12
CA THR A 35 -23.12 31.66 -34.87
C THR A 35 -21.87 30.84 -35.12
N GLN A 36 -20.74 31.48 -35.41
CA GLN A 36 -19.44 30.81 -35.35
C GLN A 36 -19.31 30.26 -33.93
N ALA A 37 -19.23 28.95 -33.83
CA ALA A 37 -18.92 28.32 -32.55
C ALA A 37 -17.59 28.90 -32.09
N GLN A 38 -17.65 29.66 -31.02
CA GLN A 38 -16.46 30.25 -30.39
C GLN A 38 -15.60 29.07 -29.88
N GLN A 39 -14.39 28.95 -30.41
CA GLN A 39 -13.46 27.92 -29.92
C GLN A 39 -13.23 28.12 -28.46
N ALA A 40 -13.47 27.06 -27.67
CA ALA A 40 -13.18 27.07 -26.25
C ALA A 40 -11.67 27.34 -26.04
N PRO A 41 -11.31 28.13 -25.05
CA PRO A 41 -9.90 28.35 -24.72
C PRO A 41 -9.21 27.01 -24.43
N ILE A 42 -7.94 26.89 -24.86
CA ILE A 42 -7.13 25.73 -24.50
C ILE A 42 -6.84 25.84 -23.00
N PRO A 43 -7.13 24.76 -22.18
CA PRO A 43 -6.83 24.76 -20.77
C PRO A 43 -5.35 25.04 -20.49
N THR A 44 -5.06 25.96 -19.58
CA THR A 44 -3.69 26.33 -19.17
C THR A 44 -3.26 25.63 -17.89
N ASN A 45 -4.22 25.07 -17.16
CA ASN A 45 -3.99 24.28 -15.96
C ASN A 45 -5.02 23.15 -15.87
N ALA A 46 -4.76 22.17 -15.01
CA ALA A 46 -5.55 20.97 -14.87
C ALA A 46 -7.00 21.23 -14.43
N ALA A 47 -7.23 22.23 -13.58
CA ALA A 47 -8.58 22.60 -13.11
C ALA A 47 -9.51 23.12 -14.24
N GLU A 48 -8.93 23.63 -15.33
CA GLU A 48 -9.66 24.11 -16.50
C GLU A 48 -10.03 23.00 -17.49
N VAL A 49 -9.52 21.76 -17.29
CA VAL A 49 -9.82 20.64 -18.20
C VAL A 49 -11.33 20.43 -18.27
N PRO A 50 -11.91 20.50 -19.47
CA PRO A 50 -13.35 20.37 -19.65
C PRO A 50 -13.80 18.95 -19.43
N GLY A 51 -14.57 18.47 -18.65
CA GLY A 51 -15.07 17.09 -18.58
C GLY A 51 -15.73 16.63 -19.89
N PRO A 52 -16.62 15.64 -19.83
CA PRO A 52 -17.41 15.23 -20.98
C PRO A 52 -18.20 16.42 -21.57
N ALA A 53 -18.30 16.48 -22.88
CA ALA A 53 -19.05 17.55 -23.55
C ALA A 53 -20.51 17.56 -23.04
N PRO A 54 -21.14 18.74 -22.92
CA PRO A 54 -22.56 18.83 -22.62
C PRO A 54 -23.36 18.01 -23.66
N GLY A 55 -24.32 17.20 -23.18
CA GLY A 55 -25.10 16.31 -24.07
C GLY A 55 -24.42 15.01 -24.47
N THR A 56 -23.27 14.66 -23.88
CA THR A 56 -22.68 13.33 -24.05
C THR A 56 -23.69 12.25 -23.72
N ALA A 57 -23.96 11.36 -24.69
CA ALA A 57 -24.95 10.30 -24.52
C ALA A 57 -24.45 9.27 -23.48
N MET A 58 -25.20 9.08 -22.42
CA MET A 58 -24.94 8.05 -21.39
C MET A 58 -25.42 6.68 -21.89
N THR A 59 -24.79 6.19 -22.98
CA THR A 59 -25.05 4.83 -23.45
C THR A 59 -24.60 3.80 -22.41
N LYS A 60 -25.19 2.60 -22.44
CA LYS A 60 -24.79 1.51 -21.56
C LYS A 60 -23.27 1.24 -21.65
N ALA A 61 -22.72 1.21 -22.86
CA ALA A 61 -21.29 0.99 -23.07
C ALA A 61 -20.42 2.09 -22.46
N TYR A 62 -20.82 3.36 -22.58
CA TYR A 62 -20.10 4.49 -21.95
C TYR A 62 -20.13 4.39 -20.42
N VAL A 63 -21.31 4.16 -19.85
CA VAL A 63 -21.49 4.00 -18.38
C VAL A 63 -20.66 2.83 -17.86
N GLN A 64 -20.64 1.71 -18.57
CA GLN A 64 -19.83 0.55 -18.18
C GLN A 64 -18.32 0.83 -18.26
N MET A 65 -17.85 1.52 -19.30
CA MET A 65 -16.43 1.88 -19.43
C MET A 65 -15.96 2.78 -18.28
N VAL A 66 -16.69 3.88 -18.04
CA VAL A 66 -16.36 4.81 -16.94
C VAL A 66 -16.55 4.13 -15.60
N GLY A 67 -17.61 3.34 -15.43
CA GLY A 67 -17.88 2.58 -14.21
C GLY A 67 -16.77 1.58 -13.87
N ARG A 68 -16.26 0.82 -14.82
CA ARG A 68 -15.12 -0.10 -14.60
C ARG A 68 -13.87 0.65 -14.19
N MET A 69 -13.56 1.77 -14.84
CA MET A 69 -12.41 2.61 -14.48
C MET A 69 -12.56 3.20 -13.08
N ALA A 70 -13.75 3.73 -12.77
CA ALA A 70 -14.05 4.28 -11.45
C ALA A 70 -13.99 3.22 -10.35
N TYR A 71 -14.43 2.00 -10.64
CA TYR A 71 -14.36 0.88 -9.69
C TYR A 71 -12.91 0.49 -9.40
N LEU A 72 -12.10 0.29 -10.43
CA LEU A 72 -10.67 -0.02 -10.29
C LEU A 72 -9.94 1.10 -9.52
N TRP A 73 -10.14 2.35 -9.93
CA TRP A 73 -9.49 3.51 -9.33
C TRP A 73 -9.93 3.74 -7.86
N GLY A 74 -11.22 3.62 -7.59
CA GLY A 74 -11.82 3.96 -6.31
C GLY A 74 -11.82 2.81 -5.29
N TRP A 75 -11.56 1.57 -5.69
CA TRP A 75 -11.62 0.41 -4.80
C TRP A 75 -10.73 0.55 -3.54
N PRO A 76 -9.45 0.95 -3.65
CA PRO A 76 -8.62 1.18 -2.47
C PRO A 76 -9.12 2.34 -1.59
N LEU A 77 -9.67 3.38 -2.20
CA LEU A 77 -10.19 4.55 -1.49
C LEU A 77 -11.41 4.19 -0.63
N ILE A 78 -12.37 3.43 -1.19
CA ILE A 78 -13.53 2.92 -0.46
C ILE A 78 -13.09 1.96 0.65
N ASN A 79 -12.09 1.11 0.39
CA ASN A 79 -11.53 0.20 1.37
C ASN A 79 -10.97 0.97 2.58
N VAL A 80 -10.11 1.98 2.36
CA VAL A 80 -9.56 2.85 3.42
C VAL A 80 -10.68 3.57 4.18
N ALA A 81 -11.64 4.17 3.47
CA ALA A 81 -12.73 4.91 4.07
C ALA A 81 -13.59 4.02 4.99
N ASN A 82 -13.91 2.80 4.57
CA ASN A 82 -14.72 1.87 5.36
C ASN A 82 -13.96 1.34 6.59
N ARG A 83 -12.65 1.08 6.47
CA ARG A 83 -11.78 0.75 7.62
C ARG A 83 -11.72 1.91 8.61
N ALA A 84 -11.46 3.13 8.14
CA ALA A 84 -11.42 4.33 8.98
C ALA A 84 -12.77 4.55 9.70
N ALA A 85 -13.89 4.37 9.01
CA ALA A 85 -15.22 4.46 9.58
C ALA A 85 -15.49 3.38 10.64
N ALA A 86 -14.94 2.17 10.47
CA ALA A 86 -15.04 1.12 11.49
C ALA A 86 -14.19 1.47 12.71
N PHE A 87 -12.98 1.97 12.53
CA PHE A 87 -12.07 2.35 13.63
C PHE A 87 -12.57 3.57 14.40
N SER A 88 -13.24 4.51 13.72
CA SER A 88 -13.78 5.71 14.37
C SER A 88 -14.91 5.42 15.39
N LYS A 89 -15.44 4.19 15.39
CA LYS A 89 -16.49 3.75 16.33
C LYS A 89 -15.91 3.24 17.66
N VAL A 90 -14.60 2.98 17.74
CA VAL A 90 -14.01 2.57 19.02
C VAL A 90 -13.82 3.80 19.91
N PRO A 91 -14.17 3.71 21.21
CA PRO A 91 -14.13 4.86 22.10
C PRO A 91 -12.71 5.26 22.51
N GLU A 92 -11.78 4.31 22.51
CA GLU A 92 -10.40 4.47 22.95
C GLU A 92 -9.48 3.45 22.25
N PRO A 93 -8.16 3.62 22.29
CA PRO A 93 -7.22 2.60 21.81
C PRO A 93 -7.45 1.24 22.45
N GLY A 94 -7.48 0.17 21.65
CA GLY A 94 -7.77 -1.17 22.14
C GLY A 94 -7.39 -2.26 21.14
N LEU A 95 -7.89 -3.47 21.37
CA LEU A 95 -7.70 -4.63 20.50
C LEU A 95 -9.04 -5.10 19.92
N LEU A 96 -9.18 -5.04 18.61
CA LEU A 96 -10.35 -5.53 17.90
C LEU A 96 -10.28 -7.06 17.81
N GLY A 97 -11.32 -7.75 18.30
CA GLY A 97 -11.28 -9.20 18.44
C GLY A 97 -10.18 -9.72 19.36
N GLY A 98 -9.56 -8.85 20.17
CA GLY A 98 -8.44 -9.18 21.03
C GLY A 98 -7.10 -9.37 20.30
N VAL A 99 -7.02 -9.09 19.00
CA VAL A 99 -5.84 -9.40 18.16
C VAL A 99 -5.31 -8.24 17.34
N VAL A 100 -6.16 -7.31 16.89
CA VAL A 100 -5.77 -6.22 16.00
C VAL A 100 -5.72 -4.91 16.77
N PRO A 101 -4.60 -4.19 16.79
CA PRO A 101 -4.56 -2.87 17.43
C PRO A 101 -5.45 -1.90 16.66
N VAL A 102 -6.35 -1.25 17.37
CA VAL A 102 -7.36 -0.35 16.81
C VAL A 102 -7.39 0.96 17.57
N ALA A 103 -7.30 2.07 16.84
CA ALA A 103 -7.46 3.40 17.39
C ALA A 103 -7.84 4.39 16.28
N PHE A 104 -8.50 5.49 16.66
CA PHE A 104 -8.81 6.61 15.78
C PHE A 104 -8.29 7.91 16.38
N ASN A 105 -7.55 8.72 15.61
CA ASN A 105 -6.79 9.89 16.07
C ASN A 105 -5.84 9.63 17.25
N ARG A 106 -5.47 8.39 17.45
CA ARG A 106 -4.51 7.88 18.42
C ARG A 106 -3.92 6.59 17.87
N ILE A 107 -2.86 6.07 18.48
CA ILE A 107 -2.33 4.74 18.16
C ILE A 107 -2.74 3.72 19.22
N ALA A 108 -2.88 2.47 18.81
CA ALA A 108 -2.79 1.30 19.67
C ALA A 108 -1.61 0.45 19.22
N MET A 109 -0.85 -0.10 20.18
CA MET A 109 0.31 -0.97 19.91
C MET A 109 0.03 -2.38 20.42
N LEU A 110 0.49 -3.38 19.70
CA LEU A 110 0.70 -4.71 20.26
C LEU A 110 1.91 -4.71 21.21
N THR A 111 2.00 -5.74 22.04
CA THR A 111 3.18 -6.02 22.91
C THR A 111 3.98 -7.22 22.43
N ASP A 112 3.43 -7.95 21.44
CA ASP A 112 4.00 -9.14 20.85
C ASP A 112 3.65 -9.19 19.34
N TYR A 113 4.05 -10.25 18.65
CA TYR A 113 3.66 -10.50 17.28
C TYR A 113 2.14 -10.59 17.15
N ILE A 114 1.63 -10.21 15.97
CA ILE A 114 0.21 -10.33 15.68
C ILE A 114 -0.23 -11.80 15.70
N SER A 115 -1.38 -12.05 16.30
CA SER A 115 -1.97 -13.37 16.41
C SER A 115 -2.48 -13.92 15.07
N PRO A 116 -2.42 -15.24 14.84
CA PRO A 116 -3.01 -15.88 13.66
C PRO A 116 -4.54 -15.80 13.58
N GLY A 117 -5.21 -15.35 14.63
CA GLY A 117 -6.65 -15.03 14.61
C GLY A 117 -7.00 -13.70 13.93
N GLU A 118 -6.02 -13.00 13.40
CA GLU A 118 -6.19 -11.76 12.67
C GLU A 118 -6.83 -12.03 11.30
N HIS A 119 -7.95 -11.33 10.99
CA HIS A 119 -8.70 -11.39 9.73
C HIS A 119 -9.03 -9.98 9.19
N PHE A 120 -8.36 -8.98 9.72
CA PHE A 120 -8.68 -7.58 9.42
C PHE A 120 -7.93 -7.07 8.19
N VAL A 121 -6.72 -7.59 7.96
CA VAL A 121 -5.87 -7.30 6.81
C VAL A 121 -5.13 -8.55 6.37
N THR A 122 -4.98 -8.74 5.07
CA THR A 122 -4.19 -9.83 4.50
C THR A 122 -2.70 -9.64 4.73
N CYS A 123 -1.93 -10.71 4.60
CA CYS A 123 -0.47 -10.74 4.70
C CYS A 123 0.10 -10.17 6.02
N PRO A 124 -0.46 -10.55 7.19
CA PRO A 124 0.12 -10.13 8.47
C PRO A 124 1.60 -10.56 8.57
N ASN A 125 2.39 -9.80 9.32
CA ASN A 125 3.82 -10.03 9.46
C ASN A 125 4.15 -10.47 10.89
N GLN A 126 4.88 -11.57 11.06
CA GLN A 126 5.31 -12.09 12.36
C GLN A 126 6.77 -11.73 12.68
N ASP A 127 7.34 -10.68 12.11
CA ASP A 127 8.73 -10.29 12.35
C ASP A 127 8.83 -8.95 13.11
N VAL A 128 7.70 -8.26 13.23
CA VAL A 128 7.60 -6.95 13.87
C VAL A 128 6.45 -6.92 14.87
N VAL A 129 6.57 -6.05 15.87
CA VAL A 129 5.45 -5.64 16.69
C VAL A 129 4.75 -4.47 16.02
N TYR A 130 3.44 -4.59 15.84
CA TYR A 130 2.63 -3.60 15.15
C TYR A 130 2.02 -2.56 16.08
N GLY A 131 2.01 -1.32 15.60
CA GLY A 131 1.04 -0.30 16.01
C GLY A 131 0.21 0.15 14.83
N PHE A 132 -1.06 0.46 15.06
CA PHE A 132 -1.93 0.85 13.99
C PHE A 132 -2.90 1.97 14.40
N ALA A 133 -3.20 2.86 13.44
CA ALA A 133 -4.16 3.94 13.61
C ALA A 133 -4.76 4.37 12.27
N TYR A 134 -6.01 4.78 12.31
CA TYR A 134 -6.59 5.70 11.34
C TYR A 134 -6.76 7.07 11.97
N ALA A 135 -6.69 8.12 11.17
CA ALA A 135 -6.89 9.47 11.65
C ALA A 135 -7.57 10.36 10.61
N ASP A 136 -8.23 11.38 11.11
CA ASP A 136 -8.83 12.46 10.34
C ASP A 136 -8.18 13.77 10.77
N LEU A 137 -7.30 14.29 9.92
CA LEU A 137 -6.50 15.49 10.16
C LEU A 137 -7.28 16.80 10.00
N ASP A 138 -8.52 16.76 9.48
CA ASP A 138 -9.42 17.92 9.49
C ASP A 138 -9.99 18.17 10.88
N ARG A 139 -10.04 17.15 11.75
CA ARG A 139 -10.46 17.34 13.14
C ARG A 139 -9.40 18.05 13.95
N GLU A 140 -8.15 17.59 13.85
CA GLU A 140 -7.01 18.13 14.57
C GLU A 140 -5.69 17.53 14.03
N PRO A 141 -4.60 18.31 13.94
CA PRO A 141 -3.26 17.77 13.72
C PRO A 141 -2.85 16.80 14.83
N LEU A 142 -1.96 15.86 14.48
CA LEU A 142 -1.56 14.81 15.39
C LEU A 142 -0.04 14.83 15.60
N VAL A 143 0.37 14.68 16.85
CA VAL A 143 1.77 14.51 17.23
C VAL A 143 2.07 13.04 17.39
N PHE A 144 3.17 12.56 16.79
CA PHE A 144 3.69 11.25 17.11
C PHE A 144 5.10 11.33 17.71
N GLN A 145 5.34 10.39 18.63
CA GLN A 145 6.59 10.25 19.35
C GLN A 145 7.45 9.18 18.69
N VAL A 146 8.72 9.50 18.51
CA VAL A 146 9.75 8.55 18.11
C VAL A 146 10.71 8.36 19.27
N PRO A 147 10.69 7.21 19.95
CA PRO A 147 11.67 6.88 20.97
C PRO A 147 13.05 6.62 20.37
N ASP A 148 14.08 6.52 21.20
CA ASP A 148 15.40 6.07 20.78
C ASP A 148 15.41 4.53 20.65
N PHE A 149 15.26 4.04 19.44
CA PHE A 149 15.30 2.61 19.13
C PHE A 149 16.71 2.03 19.06
N GLY A 150 17.76 2.84 19.22
CA GLY A 150 19.14 2.40 19.13
C GLY A 150 19.45 1.73 17.77
N ALA A 151 19.98 0.51 17.83
CA ALA A 151 20.31 -0.28 16.63
C ALA A 151 19.10 -1.00 16.01
N ARG A 152 17.98 -1.14 16.74
CA ARG A 152 16.78 -1.87 16.31
C ARG A 152 16.19 -1.26 15.02
N PHE A 153 15.76 -2.10 14.08
CA PHE A 153 15.02 -1.63 12.92
C PHE A 153 13.58 -1.28 13.30
N TRP A 154 13.11 -0.17 12.76
CA TRP A 154 11.74 0.29 12.92
C TRP A 154 11.36 1.21 11.75
N VAL A 155 10.06 1.32 11.48
CA VAL A 155 9.49 2.25 10.51
C VAL A 155 8.07 2.62 10.91
N TYR A 156 7.69 3.90 10.70
CA TYR A 156 6.31 4.37 10.78
C TYR A 156 5.87 4.73 9.36
N ALA A 157 5.17 3.80 8.72
CA ALA A 157 4.61 4.02 7.42
C ALA A 157 3.33 4.85 7.54
N LEU A 158 3.33 6.06 6.96
CA LEU A 158 2.22 7.00 7.00
C LEU A 158 1.61 7.11 5.60
N TYR A 159 0.39 6.62 5.45
CA TYR A 159 -0.31 6.55 4.17
C TYR A 159 -1.42 7.58 4.10
N ASP A 160 -1.57 8.20 2.94
CA ASP A 160 -2.76 8.96 2.59
C ASP A 160 -3.94 8.04 2.24
N ALA A 161 -5.10 8.59 1.93
CA ALA A 161 -6.28 7.80 1.59
C ALA A 161 -6.11 6.98 0.30
N ARG A 162 -5.11 7.28 -0.53
CA ARG A 162 -4.78 6.52 -1.74
C ARG A 162 -3.86 5.34 -1.48
N THR A 163 -3.45 5.13 -0.22
CA THR A 163 -2.39 4.19 0.17
C THR A 163 -1.00 4.57 -0.35
N ASP A 164 -0.80 5.82 -0.75
CA ASP A 164 0.51 6.37 -1.00
C ASP A 164 1.16 6.80 0.32
N GLU A 165 2.42 6.41 0.53
CA GLU A 165 3.17 6.79 1.70
C GLU A 165 3.78 8.18 1.51
N PHE A 166 3.34 9.15 2.31
CA PHE A 166 3.70 10.57 2.13
C PHE A 166 4.89 11.04 2.99
N SER A 167 5.47 10.16 3.82
CA SER A 167 6.56 10.52 4.71
C SER A 167 7.72 9.51 4.66
N LYS A 168 8.84 9.89 5.27
CA LYS A 168 10.06 9.08 5.40
C LYS A 168 10.46 9.05 6.87
N ILE A 169 9.80 8.19 7.66
CA ILE A 169 10.02 8.06 9.10
C ILE A 169 10.43 6.63 9.42
N GLY A 170 11.70 6.43 9.74
CA GLY A 170 12.23 5.11 10.06
C GLY A 170 13.74 5.08 10.21
N LYS A 171 14.26 3.94 10.63
CA LYS A 171 15.69 3.69 10.84
C LYS A 171 16.52 3.95 9.58
N GLN A 172 16.03 3.51 8.43
CA GLN A 172 16.69 3.63 7.13
C GLN A 172 16.85 5.08 6.66
N TYR A 173 16.03 5.99 7.16
CA TYR A 173 16.10 7.43 6.87
C TYR A 173 16.93 8.22 7.89
N GLY A 174 17.45 7.55 8.92
CA GLY A 174 18.19 8.22 10.00
C GLY A 174 17.31 9.12 10.86
N THR A 175 16.00 8.84 10.93
CA THR A 175 15.05 9.59 11.74
C THR A 175 15.49 9.64 13.20
N LYS A 176 15.53 10.85 13.77
CA LYS A 176 15.97 11.09 15.15
C LYS A 176 14.82 10.88 16.13
N PRO A 177 15.11 10.45 17.38
CA PRO A 177 14.13 10.52 18.46
C PRO A 177 13.56 11.93 18.61
N GLY A 178 12.28 12.03 18.95
CA GLY A 178 11.62 13.33 19.13
C GLY A 178 10.14 13.31 18.80
N PHE A 179 9.59 14.50 18.56
CA PHE A 179 8.19 14.72 18.26
C PHE A 179 8.01 15.22 16.84
N TYR A 180 7.09 14.63 16.13
CA TYR A 180 6.77 14.97 14.74
C TYR A 180 5.30 15.33 14.63
N LEU A 181 4.99 16.39 13.86
CA LEU A 181 3.64 16.89 13.69
C LEU A 181 3.08 16.44 12.34
N MET A 182 2.03 15.64 12.34
CA MET A 182 1.30 15.26 11.14
C MET A 182 0.10 16.19 10.94
N VAL A 183 0.00 16.77 9.74
CA VAL A 183 -1.01 17.76 9.40
C VAL A 183 -1.71 17.42 8.09
N GLY A 184 -2.96 17.85 7.97
CA GLY A 184 -3.74 17.73 6.74
C GLY A 184 -3.29 18.71 5.64
N PRO A 185 -3.87 18.59 4.43
CA PRO A 185 -3.46 19.39 3.27
C PRO A 185 -3.65 20.88 3.50
N ASN A 186 -4.69 21.28 4.21
CA ASN A 186 -5.10 22.67 4.39
C ASN A 186 -4.61 23.31 5.70
N TRP A 187 -3.81 22.58 6.50
CA TRP A 187 -3.34 23.11 7.78
C TRP A 187 -2.37 24.28 7.60
N ASN A 188 -2.62 25.38 8.33
CA ASN A 188 -1.83 26.61 8.32
C ASN A 188 -1.52 27.13 9.73
N GLY A 189 -1.68 26.28 10.77
CA GLY A 189 -1.42 26.64 12.15
C GLY A 189 0.07 26.83 12.47
N GLU A 190 0.34 27.33 13.67
CA GLU A 190 1.71 27.49 14.18
C GLU A 190 2.28 26.16 14.66
N THR A 191 3.59 25.99 14.45
CA THR A 191 4.32 24.81 14.94
C THR A 191 4.76 25.04 16.37
N PRO A 192 4.32 24.23 17.35
CA PRO A 192 4.78 24.36 18.74
C PRO A 192 6.28 24.12 18.88
N ALA A 193 6.90 24.77 19.87
CA ALA A 193 8.28 24.51 20.24
C ALA A 193 8.45 23.03 20.66
N GLY A 194 9.55 22.39 20.23
CA GLY A 194 9.84 21.00 20.52
C GLY A 194 9.39 20.02 19.43
N ILE A 195 8.69 20.47 18.40
CA ILE A 195 8.39 19.68 17.20
C ILE A 195 9.64 19.60 16.32
N THR A 196 10.06 18.39 15.99
CA THR A 196 11.25 18.11 15.17
C THR A 196 11.02 18.41 13.69
N ALA A 197 9.85 17.99 13.17
CA ALA A 197 9.47 18.24 11.77
C ALA A 197 7.95 18.14 11.59
N ILE A 198 7.46 18.78 10.50
CA ILE A 198 6.06 18.69 10.07
C ILE A 198 5.99 17.73 8.90
N LEU A 199 5.01 16.81 8.93
CA LEU A 199 4.68 15.89 7.88
C LEU A 199 3.27 16.22 7.37
N ARG A 200 3.19 16.66 6.11
CA ARG A 200 1.92 17.04 5.49
C ARG A 200 1.37 15.91 4.65
N SER A 201 0.18 15.48 4.95
CA SER A 201 -0.59 14.55 4.13
C SER A 201 -1.26 15.27 2.95
N PHE A 202 -1.47 14.54 1.87
CA PHE A 202 -2.24 15.01 0.70
C PHE A 202 -3.75 14.82 0.87
N THR A 203 -4.18 14.05 1.88
CA THR A 203 -5.60 13.84 2.22
C THR A 203 -5.80 14.01 3.73
N SER A 204 -7.05 14.31 4.13
CA SER A 204 -7.39 14.44 5.55
C SER A 204 -7.42 13.09 6.27
N VAL A 205 -7.94 12.06 5.63
CA VAL A 205 -7.91 10.69 6.16
C VAL A 205 -6.55 10.08 5.89
N VAL A 206 -5.93 9.55 6.95
CA VAL A 206 -4.62 8.93 6.92
C VAL A 206 -4.61 7.62 7.69
N THR A 207 -3.66 6.76 7.34
CA THR A 207 -3.38 5.52 8.03
C THR A 207 -1.94 5.52 8.53
N MET A 208 -1.68 5.03 9.72
CA MET A 208 -0.35 4.83 10.26
C MET A 208 -0.13 3.37 10.63
N GLY A 209 0.93 2.78 10.10
CA GLY A 209 1.40 1.45 10.46
C GLY A 209 2.80 1.52 11.09
N ALA A 210 2.89 1.47 12.43
CA ALA A 210 4.16 1.35 13.10
C ALA A 210 4.64 -0.11 13.06
N ARG A 211 5.91 -0.32 12.75
CA ARG A 211 6.56 -1.63 12.72
C ARG A 211 7.88 -1.55 13.47
N VAL A 212 8.04 -2.35 14.51
CA VAL A 212 9.27 -2.42 15.30
C VAL A 212 9.75 -3.86 15.28
N PHE A 213 10.94 -4.11 14.73
CA PHE A 213 11.51 -5.46 14.63
C PHE A 213 11.74 -6.06 16.02
N MET A 214 11.42 -7.35 16.16
CA MET A 214 11.66 -8.12 17.38
C MET A 214 12.28 -9.47 17.01
N ASP A 215 13.35 -9.85 17.72
CA ASP A 215 13.92 -11.20 17.63
C ASP A 215 13.00 -12.20 18.35
N ASP A 216 13.00 -13.43 17.87
CA ASP A 216 12.20 -14.53 18.44
C ASP A 216 12.91 -15.18 19.66
N THR A 217 13.25 -14.33 20.64
CA THR A 217 13.91 -14.75 21.90
C THR A 217 13.21 -14.10 23.10
N ALA A 218 13.18 -14.79 24.23
CA ALA A 218 12.57 -14.29 25.46
C ALA A 218 13.22 -12.98 25.95
N GLU A 219 14.51 -12.83 25.72
CA GLU A 219 15.29 -11.64 26.09
C GLU A 219 14.82 -10.43 25.28
N ASP A 220 14.61 -10.60 23.96
CA ASP A 220 14.21 -9.50 23.10
C ASP A 220 12.73 -9.13 23.26
N HIS A 221 11.86 -10.11 23.49
CA HIS A 221 10.47 -9.87 23.87
C HIS A 221 10.37 -8.98 25.13
N LYS A 222 11.27 -9.14 26.09
CA LYS A 222 11.35 -8.30 27.29
C LYS A 222 12.00 -6.94 26.99
N ALA A 223 13.08 -6.93 26.22
CA ALA A 223 13.87 -5.72 25.96
C ALA A 223 13.12 -4.68 25.10
N ILE A 224 12.17 -5.11 24.26
CA ILE A 224 11.41 -4.22 23.41
C ILE A 224 10.32 -3.43 24.17
N GLN A 225 9.78 -3.95 25.28
CA GLN A 225 8.62 -3.35 25.97
C GLN A 225 8.82 -1.89 26.39
N PRO A 226 9.95 -1.47 26.96
CA PRO A 226 10.18 -0.06 27.29
C PRO A 226 10.19 0.85 26.07
N LEU A 227 10.56 0.35 24.90
CA LEU A 227 10.55 1.11 23.64
C LEU A 227 9.12 1.25 23.11
N LEU A 228 8.37 0.16 23.09
CA LEU A 228 6.96 0.17 22.68
C LEU A 228 6.12 1.11 23.52
N SER A 229 6.35 1.14 24.85
CA SER A 229 5.61 2.01 25.77
C SER A 229 5.78 3.51 25.48
N GLN A 230 6.86 3.91 24.81
CA GLN A 230 7.16 5.28 24.43
C GLN A 230 6.63 5.66 23.03
N ILE A 231 6.09 4.71 22.27
CA ILE A 231 5.43 5.01 21.00
C ILE A 231 4.11 5.69 21.31
N GLY A 232 3.92 6.90 20.80
CA GLY A 232 2.72 7.69 21.03
C GLY A 232 2.26 8.38 19.75
N PHE A 233 0.95 8.46 19.58
CA PHE A 233 0.30 9.18 18.50
C PHE A 233 -1.01 9.75 19.05
N TYR A 234 -1.13 11.08 19.13
CA TYR A 234 -2.18 11.77 19.85
C TYR A 234 -2.44 13.18 19.31
N PRO A 235 -3.62 13.77 19.58
CA PRO A 235 -3.98 15.12 19.19
C PRO A 235 -2.98 16.19 19.63
N LEU A 236 -2.74 17.19 18.77
CA LEU A 236 -1.82 18.30 19.04
C LEU A 236 -2.19 19.04 20.32
N SER A 237 -3.48 19.19 20.62
CA SER A 237 -3.96 19.80 21.88
C SER A 237 -3.44 19.13 23.14
N GLN A 238 -2.95 17.92 23.06
CA GLN A 238 -2.38 17.15 24.18
C GLN A 238 -0.83 17.21 24.24
N PHE A 239 -0.20 17.94 23.30
CA PHE A 239 1.25 18.08 23.27
C PHE A 239 1.75 19.03 24.36
N ASP A 240 2.65 18.54 25.18
CA ASP A 240 3.24 19.27 26.31
C ASP A 240 4.79 19.25 26.28
N GLY A 241 5.38 18.79 25.17
CA GLY A 241 6.83 18.66 25.00
C GLY A 241 7.47 17.50 25.77
N LYS A 242 6.68 16.64 26.41
CA LYS A 242 7.17 15.50 27.20
C LYS A 242 6.80 14.18 26.55
N MET A 243 7.73 13.21 26.64
CA MET A 243 7.48 11.85 26.21
C MET A 243 6.38 11.22 27.05
N LYS A 244 5.29 10.79 26.41
CA LYS A 244 4.20 10.06 27.07
C LYS A 244 4.52 8.57 27.09
N ILE A 245 4.16 7.91 28.17
CA ILE A 245 4.37 6.47 28.36
C ILE A 245 3.01 5.80 28.46
N THR A 246 2.81 4.75 27.69
CA THR A 246 1.57 3.96 27.67
C THR A 246 1.87 2.49 27.93
N ASP A 247 1.13 1.88 28.86
CA ASP A 247 1.18 0.44 29.11
C ASP A 247 0.24 -0.28 28.12
N TRP A 248 0.79 -0.71 27.01
CA TRP A 248 0.04 -1.36 25.94
C TRP A 248 -0.48 -2.76 26.31
N SER A 249 0.00 -3.36 27.41
CA SER A 249 -0.50 -4.65 27.88
C SER A 249 -1.91 -4.58 28.50
N LYS A 250 -2.41 -3.36 28.74
CA LYS A 250 -3.71 -3.10 29.38
C LYS A 250 -4.79 -2.59 28.40
N LEU A 251 -4.59 -2.79 27.11
CA LEU A 251 -5.59 -2.35 26.12
C LEU A 251 -6.93 -3.08 26.31
N PRO A 252 -8.04 -2.37 26.26
CA PRO A 252 -9.37 -2.98 26.24
C PRO A 252 -9.59 -3.79 24.96
N HIS A 253 -10.48 -4.79 25.05
CA HIS A 253 -10.85 -5.62 23.92
C HIS A 253 -12.22 -5.20 23.39
N PHE A 254 -12.31 -5.00 22.07
CA PHE A 254 -13.54 -4.71 21.36
C PHE A 254 -13.97 -5.89 20.48
N PRO A 255 -15.27 -6.09 20.25
CA PRO A 255 -15.74 -7.14 19.37
C PRO A 255 -15.16 -7.00 17.96
N ALA A 256 -14.71 -8.09 17.36
CA ALA A 256 -14.34 -8.10 15.95
C ALA A 256 -15.58 -7.83 15.08
N PRO A 257 -15.43 -7.20 13.91
CA PRO A 257 -16.46 -7.20 12.89
C PRO A 257 -16.87 -8.64 12.58
N VAL A 258 -18.17 -8.89 12.51
CA VAL A 258 -18.67 -10.23 12.19
C VAL A 258 -18.33 -10.51 10.72
N SER A 259 -17.36 -11.39 10.48
CA SER A 259 -17.09 -11.92 9.15
C SER A 259 -17.79 -13.28 9.01
N LYS A 260 -18.54 -13.45 7.92
CA LYS A 260 -19.14 -14.74 7.56
C LYS A 260 -18.14 -15.64 6.81
N ASP A 261 -17.07 -15.06 6.32
CA ASP A 261 -16.06 -15.70 5.49
C ASP A 261 -14.81 -16.08 6.32
N LYS A 262 -14.08 -17.11 5.89
CA LYS A 262 -12.81 -17.53 6.49
C LYS A 262 -11.64 -16.60 6.12
N GLY A 263 -11.83 -15.74 5.13
CA GLY A 263 -10.84 -14.79 4.65
C GLY A 263 -10.87 -13.46 5.39
N GLU A 264 -10.30 -12.46 4.75
CA GLU A 264 -10.31 -11.08 5.25
C GLU A 264 -11.73 -10.53 5.36
N THR A 265 -11.94 -9.65 6.33
CA THR A 265 -13.17 -8.85 6.43
C THR A 265 -13.41 -8.09 5.12
N LYS A 266 -14.62 -8.19 4.56
CA LYS A 266 -14.97 -7.47 3.33
C LYS A 266 -15.18 -5.98 3.61
N TRP A 267 -14.28 -5.17 3.09
CA TRP A 267 -14.31 -3.70 3.26
C TRP A 267 -14.96 -2.98 2.09
N VAL A 268 -15.05 -3.60 0.93
CA VAL A 268 -15.71 -3.05 -0.26
C VAL A 268 -16.89 -3.95 -0.62
N ASN A 269 -18.07 -3.35 -0.69
CA ASN A 269 -19.28 -4.00 -1.20
C ASN A 269 -19.58 -3.44 -2.60
N PRO A 270 -19.49 -4.23 -3.67
CA PRO A 270 -19.74 -3.75 -5.02
C PRO A 270 -21.16 -3.22 -5.24
N GLU A 271 -22.15 -3.74 -4.50
CA GLU A 271 -23.54 -3.29 -4.64
C GLU A 271 -23.74 -1.84 -4.17
N THR A 272 -22.97 -1.37 -3.19
CA THR A 272 -23.06 -0.03 -2.59
C THR A 272 -21.88 0.88 -2.94
N PHE A 273 -20.97 0.41 -3.78
CA PHE A 273 -19.75 1.13 -4.12
C PHE A 273 -20.00 2.53 -4.66
N PHE A 274 -20.87 2.64 -5.67
CA PHE A 274 -21.17 3.91 -6.31
C PHE A 274 -22.04 4.85 -5.46
N ASP A 275 -22.70 4.34 -4.42
CA ASP A 275 -23.39 5.19 -3.42
C ASP A 275 -22.37 5.84 -2.45
N GLN A 276 -21.24 5.19 -2.17
CA GLN A 276 -20.17 5.68 -1.29
C GLN A 276 -19.17 6.58 -2.01
N LEU A 277 -18.92 6.32 -3.30
CA LEU A 277 -17.85 6.93 -4.07
C LEU A 277 -17.89 8.47 -4.08
N PRO A 278 -19.05 9.15 -4.24
CA PRO A 278 -19.10 10.62 -4.24
C PRO A 278 -18.55 11.25 -2.96
N THR A 279 -18.87 10.69 -1.79
CA THR A 279 -18.38 11.18 -0.49
C THR A 279 -16.85 11.01 -0.36
N VAL A 280 -16.34 9.88 -0.83
CA VAL A 280 -14.90 9.61 -0.80
C VAL A 280 -14.14 10.53 -1.76
N MET A 281 -14.68 10.77 -2.96
CA MET A 281 -14.07 11.72 -3.92
C MET A 281 -13.98 13.15 -3.37
N GLN A 282 -14.95 13.59 -2.58
CA GLN A 282 -14.91 14.92 -1.94
C GLN A 282 -13.77 15.06 -0.92
N SER A 283 -13.41 13.98 -0.22
CA SER A 283 -12.35 13.97 0.79
C SER A 283 -10.96 13.66 0.21
N VAL A 284 -10.89 13.24 -1.04
CA VAL A 284 -9.66 12.85 -1.74
C VAL A 284 -9.54 13.69 -3.01
N PRO A 285 -8.91 14.88 -2.97
CA PRO A 285 -8.80 15.76 -4.14
C PRO A 285 -7.96 15.09 -5.24
N PRO A 286 -8.22 15.39 -6.53
CA PRO A 286 -7.47 14.79 -7.64
C PRO A 286 -5.97 15.09 -7.55
N LEU A 287 -5.14 14.12 -7.92
CA LEU A 287 -3.74 14.38 -8.22
C LEU A 287 -3.63 15.20 -9.51
N PRO A 288 -2.55 15.95 -9.70
CA PRO A 288 -2.31 16.65 -10.96
C PRO A 288 -2.41 15.69 -12.16
N GLY A 289 -3.37 15.94 -13.06
CA GLY A 289 -3.68 15.09 -14.21
C GLY A 289 -4.86 14.13 -14.02
N GLU A 290 -5.40 13.99 -12.81
CA GLU A 290 -6.61 13.20 -12.54
C GLU A 290 -7.92 13.99 -12.72
N GLU A 291 -7.88 15.28 -12.94
CA GLU A 291 -9.06 16.15 -12.96
C GLU A 291 -10.06 15.73 -14.06
N ALA A 292 -9.58 15.28 -15.20
CA ALA A 292 -10.43 14.75 -16.25
C ALA A 292 -11.13 13.44 -15.83
N LEU A 293 -10.43 12.55 -15.11
CA LEU A 293 -11.01 11.32 -14.59
C LEU A 293 -12.15 11.61 -13.60
N TYR A 294 -11.92 12.56 -12.67
CA TYR A 294 -12.95 12.98 -11.72
C TYR A 294 -14.21 13.49 -12.44
N LYS A 295 -14.04 14.36 -13.44
CA LYS A 295 -15.16 14.89 -14.21
C LYS A 295 -15.91 13.83 -15.01
N TRP A 296 -15.22 12.80 -15.50
CA TRP A 296 -15.88 11.66 -16.15
C TRP A 296 -16.71 10.86 -15.15
N ILE A 297 -16.14 10.55 -13.99
CA ILE A 297 -16.83 9.81 -12.93
C ILE A 297 -18.06 10.61 -12.47
N ASP A 298 -17.89 11.89 -12.14
CA ASP A 298 -18.98 12.78 -11.70
C ASP A 298 -20.12 12.83 -12.71
N SER A 299 -19.81 12.91 -14.01
CA SER A 299 -20.83 12.96 -15.07
C SER A 299 -21.73 11.73 -15.10
N VAL A 300 -21.15 10.54 -14.85
CA VAL A 300 -21.89 9.28 -14.82
C VAL A 300 -22.65 9.13 -13.51
N LEU A 301 -22.06 9.56 -12.37
CA LEU A 301 -22.75 9.58 -11.07
C LEU A 301 -23.95 10.54 -11.08
N ASP A 302 -23.79 11.74 -11.65
CA ASP A 302 -24.89 12.70 -11.83
C ASP A 302 -26.01 12.17 -12.71
N ALA A 303 -25.65 11.44 -13.78
CA ALA A 303 -26.64 10.79 -14.63
C ALA A 303 -27.35 9.64 -13.89
N ALA A 304 -26.65 8.88 -13.07
CA ALA A 304 -27.21 7.80 -12.27
C ALA A 304 -28.20 8.31 -11.20
N ASN A 305 -27.92 9.48 -10.62
CA ASN A 305 -28.83 10.13 -9.66
C ASN A 305 -30.15 10.55 -10.29
N LYS A 306 -30.19 10.75 -11.61
CA LYS A 306 -31.37 11.19 -12.37
C LYS A 306 -32.07 10.07 -13.13
N ASN A 307 -31.38 8.93 -13.32
CA ASN A 307 -31.89 7.83 -14.13
C ASN A 307 -31.59 6.46 -13.48
N PRO A 308 -32.64 5.77 -12.98
CA PRO A 308 -32.50 4.46 -12.34
C PRO A 308 -31.84 3.38 -13.20
N GLU A 309 -32.01 3.41 -14.52
CA GLU A 309 -31.39 2.42 -15.41
C GLU A 309 -29.86 2.63 -15.50
N ILE A 310 -29.40 3.89 -15.44
CA ILE A 310 -27.96 4.18 -15.36
C ILE A 310 -27.42 3.72 -14.00
N LYS A 311 -28.13 4.00 -12.91
CA LYS A 311 -27.74 3.52 -11.57
C LYS A 311 -27.64 2.00 -11.52
N LYS A 312 -28.62 1.29 -12.07
CA LYS A 312 -28.62 -0.17 -12.19
C LYS A 312 -27.40 -0.65 -13.00
N THR A 313 -27.12 -0.01 -14.15
CA THR A 313 -25.96 -0.34 -14.99
C THR A 313 -24.64 -0.18 -14.21
N LEU A 314 -24.49 0.88 -13.40
CA LEU A 314 -23.31 1.06 -12.57
C LEU A 314 -23.18 -0.04 -11.51
N THR A 315 -24.25 -0.40 -10.81
CA THR A 315 -24.23 -1.47 -9.80
C THR A 315 -23.86 -2.81 -10.44
N GLU A 316 -24.46 -3.17 -11.57
CA GLU A 316 -24.11 -4.37 -12.33
C GLU A 316 -22.63 -4.35 -12.78
N THR A 317 -22.13 -3.16 -13.17
CA THR A 317 -20.74 -2.96 -13.58
C THR A 317 -19.78 -3.13 -12.39
N ALA A 318 -20.12 -2.65 -11.20
CA ALA A 318 -19.31 -2.84 -10.00
C ALA A 318 -19.20 -4.32 -9.64
N ILE A 319 -20.35 -5.04 -9.63
CA ILE A 319 -20.38 -6.49 -9.35
C ILE A 319 -19.52 -7.28 -10.35
N ALA A 320 -19.69 -6.99 -11.64
CA ALA A 320 -18.88 -7.63 -12.68
C ALA A 320 -17.38 -7.30 -12.53
N SER A 321 -17.06 -6.03 -12.19
CA SER A 321 -15.68 -5.59 -12.02
C SER A 321 -15.00 -6.23 -10.81
N GLU A 322 -15.72 -6.45 -9.69
CA GLU A 322 -15.17 -7.19 -8.54
C GLU A 322 -14.68 -8.57 -8.99
N HIS A 323 -15.50 -9.33 -9.71
CA HIS A 323 -15.15 -10.68 -10.13
C HIS A 323 -14.13 -10.75 -11.27
N GLU A 324 -14.25 -9.86 -12.25
CA GLU A 324 -13.44 -9.91 -13.46
C GLU A 324 -12.09 -9.20 -13.35
N LEU A 325 -12.02 -8.13 -12.54
CA LEU A 325 -10.83 -7.28 -12.42
C LEU A 325 -10.16 -7.41 -11.05
N ILE A 326 -10.92 -7.41 -9.95
CA ILE A 326 -10.36 -7.30 -8.59
C ILE A 326 -9.99 -8.69 -8.02
N ASP A 327 -10.90 -9.66 -8.07
CA ASP A 327 -10.64 -11.00 -7.52
C ASP A 327 -9.38 -11.67 -8.09
N PRO A 328 -9.05 -11.56 -9.40
CA PRO A 328 -7.81 -12.12 -9.94
C PRO A 328 -6.52 -11.59 -9.30
N PHE A 329 -6.53 -10.35 -8.77
CA PHE A 329 -5.36 -9.80 -8.08
C PHE A 329 -5.03 -10.52 -6.77
N PHE A 330 -5.92 -11.34 -6.26
CA PHE A 330 -5.64 -12.13 -5.08
C PHE A 330 -4.59 -13.23 -5.30
N GLN A 331 -4.30 -13.55 -6.56
CA GLN A 331 -3.22 -14.48 -6.92
C GLN A 331 -1.93 -13.72 -7.21
N TRP A 332 -0.83 -14.12 -6.58
CA TRP A 332 0.45 -13.42 -6.72
C TRP A 332 1.01 -13.42 -8.14
N ARG A 333 0.67 -14.41 -8.95
CA ARG A 333 1.03 -14.45 -10.38
C ARG A 333 0.42 -13.29 -11.19
N ASN A 334 -0.64 -12.66 -10.68
CA ASN A 334 -1.32 -11.53 -11.30
C ASN A 334 -0.88 -10.18 -10.70
N ASN A 335 0.06 -10.19 -9.74
CA ASN A 335 0.55 -9.00 -9.07
C ASN A 335 2.03 -8.74 -9.35
N GLY A 336 2.39 -7.47 -9.52
CA GLY A 336 3.76 -7.04 -9.69
C GLY A 336 4.36 -7.47 -11.03
N ARG A 337 5.68 -7.66 -11.02
CA ARG A 337 6.48 -8.08 -12.18
C ARG A 337 7.36 -9.26 -11.83
N PRO A 338 7.77 -10.09 -12.80
CA PRO A 338 8.66 -11.21 -12.56
C PRO A 338 9.97 -10.78 -11.89
N ALA A 339 10.28 -11.39 -10.73
CA ALA A 339 11.50 -11.17 -9.97
C ALA A 339 12.57 -12.26 -10.21
N GLY A 340 12.24 -13.25 -11.03
CA GLY A 340 13.06 -14.43 -11.33
C GLY A 340 12.60 -15.67 -10.58
N ASN A 341 12.92 -16.85 -11.12
CA ASN A 341 12.67 -18.15 -10.50
C ASN A 341 11.21 -18.42 -10.09
N GLY A 342 10.23 -17.88 -10.85
CA GLY A 342 8.80 -18.02 -10.54
C GLY A 342 8.25 -17.07 -9.48
N TRP A 343 9.06 -16.13 -9.00
CA TRP A 343 8.61 -15.09 -8.05
C TRP A 343 8.22 -13.81 -8.77
N ASN A 344 7.29 -13.08 -8.17
CA ASN A 344 6.89 -11.73 -8.56
C ASN A 344 7.25 -10.71 -7.46
N SER A 345 7.34 -9.44 -7.84
CA SER A 345 7.59 -8.32 -6.93
C SER A 345 6.94 -7.05 -7.45
N PRO A 346 6.29 -6.26 -6.61
CA PRO A 346 5.82 -4.95 -7.03
C PRO A 346 7.00 -3.98 -7.20
N VAL A 347 6.79 -2.92 -7.98
CA VAL A 347 7.87 -1.98 -8.35
C VAL A 347 7.79 -0.69 -7.55
N ASN A 348 6.60 -0.11 -7.44
CA ASN A 348 6.33 1.23 -6.90
C ASN A 348 5.41 1.22 -5.68
N ASN A 349 5.58 0.24 -4.80
CA ASN A 349 4.78 0.10 -3.58
C ASN A 349 4.69 1.42 -2.83
N ALA A 350 3.49 1.76 -2.36
CA ALA A 350 3.21 2.97 -1.59
C ALA A 350 3.71 4.28 -2.23
N ALA A 351 4.00 4.25 -3.52
CA ALA A 351 4.34 5.40 -4.38
C ALA A 351 3.62 5.23 -5.73
N TRP A 352 2.32 5.00 -5.64
CA TRP A 352 1.48 4.56 -6.77
C TRP A 352 1.23 5.67 -7.78
N GLY A 353 0.99 6.89 -7.30
CA GLY A 353 0.58 8.00 -8.17
C GLY A 353 -0.64 7.61 -9.01
N THR A 354 -0.49 7.59 -10.34
CA THR A 354 -1.53 7.20 -11.31
C THR A 354 -1.47 5.73 -11.75
N ASP A 355 -0.65 4.91 -11.11
CA ASP A 355 -0.62 3.47 -11.36
C ASP A 355 -1.76 2.74 -10.64
N TYR A 356 -2.98 2.98 -11.08
CA TYR A 356 -4.20 2.47 -10.46
C TYR A 356 -4.27 0.95 -10.42
N LEU A 357 -3.72 0.28 -11.44
CA LEU A 357 -3.75 -1.16 -11.54
C LEU A 357 -2.94 -1.83 -10.41
N ASN A 358 -1.67 -1.44 -10.26
CA ASN A 358 -0.81 -2.00 -9.22
C ASN A 358 -1.25 -1.55 -7.81
N ARG A 359 -1.73 -0.31 -7.65
CA ARG A 359 -2.33 0.16 -6.40
C ARG A 359 -3.48 -0.73 -5.97
N THR A 360 -4.43 -1.01 -6.87
CA THR A 360 -5.60 -1.82 -6.56
C THR A 360 -5.24 -3.28 -6.38
N GLY A 361 -4.33 -3.81 -7.20
CA GLY A 361 -3.80 -5.17 -7.05
C GLY A 361 -3.19 -5.39 -5.66
N THR A 362 -2.36 -4.45 -5.20
CA THR A 362 -1.79 -4.50 -3.85
C THR A 362 -2.86 -4.32 -2.78
N ALA A 363 -3.77 -3.37 -2.94
CA ALA A 363 -4.85 -3.16 -1.97
C ALA A 363 -5.74 -4.39 -1.79
N LYS A 364 -5.97 -5.18 -2.84
CA LYS A 364 -6.73 -6.44 -2.78
C LYS A 364 -5.95 -7.57 -2.10
N SER A 365 -4.65 -7.67 -2.34
CA SER A 365 -3.85 -8.83 -1.93
C SER A 365 -3.08 -8.63 -0.62
N ASN A 366 -2.83 -7.38 -0.20
CA ASN A 366 -2.03 -7.04 0.98
C ASN A 366 -2.46 -5.73 1.68
N MET A 367 -3.03 -4.77 1.02
CA MET A 367 -3.47 -3.43 1.44
C MET A 367 -2.35 -2.41 1.68
N TYR A 368 -1.44 -2.62 2.65
CA TYR A 368 -0.46 -1.61 3.10
C TYR A 368 0.97 -2.09 2.92
N ASP A 369 1.51 -1.87 1.73
CA ASP A 369 2.92 -2.08 1.45
C ASP A 369 3.75 -0.85 1.89
N ASN A 370 5.00 -1.08 2.23
CA ASN A 370 5.98 -0.01 2.43
C ASN A 370 6.63 0.35 1.09
N LYS A 371 7.22 1.53 1.02
CA LYS A 371 8.10 1.90 -0.11
C LYS A 371 9.24 0.90 -0.28
N PRO A 372 9.74 0.68 -1.52
CA PRO A 372 10.79 -0.31 -1.79
C PRO A 372 12.06 -0.13 -0.96
N GLU A 373 12.45 1.11 -0.66
CA GLU A 373 13.62 1.40 0.20
C GLU A 373 13.40 1.06 1.67
N GLU A 374 12.15 0.89 2.10
CA GLU A 374 11.80 0.44 3.44
C GLU A 374 11.69 -1.07 3.50
N THR A 375 10.90 -1.63 2.57
CA THR A 375 10.68 -3.08 2.48
C THR A 375 10.44 -3.48 1.04
N LYS A 376 11.28 -4.34 0.51
CA LYS A 376 11.03 -5.00 -0.77
C LYS A 376 10.29 -6.30 -0.52
N TYR A 377 9.20 -6.48 -1.24
CA TYR A 377 8.33 -7.66 -1.18
C TYR A 377 8.54 -8.54 -2.42
N ILE A 378 8.63 -9.84 -2.23
CA ILE A 378 8.81 -10.81 -3.31
C ILE A 378 7.96 -12.03 -2.96
N TYR A 379 7.05 -12.43 -3.82
CA TYR A 379 6.04 -13.43 -3.50
C TYR A 379 5.82 -14.44 -4.64
N THR A 380 5.34 -15.62 -4.28
CA THR A 380 4.92 -16.65 -5.22
C THR A 380 3.84 -17.54 -4.64
N ASP A 381 2.97 -18.02 -5.51
CA ASP A 381 2.01 -19.10 -5.25
C ASP A 381 2.31 -20.36 -6.08
N ASP A 382 3.45 -20.38 -6.81
CA ASP A 382 3.86 -21.47 -7.69
C ASP A 382 5.24 -22.03 -7.33
N ASP A 383 5.46 -23.30 -7.69
CA ASP A 383 6.77 -23.94 -7.62
C ASP A 383 7.62 -23.69 -8.88
N ALA A 384 8.82 -24.27 -8.90
CA ALA A 384 9.76 -24.16 -10.02
C ALA A 384 9.24 -24.73 -11.35
N GLN A 385 8.14 -25.47 -11.35
CA GLN A 385 7.45 -26.01 -12.51
C GLN A 385 6.16 -25.24 -12.85
N ASN A 386 5.95 -24.06 -12.25
CA ASN A 386 4.74 -23.23 -12.38
C ASN A 386 3.46 -23.98 -11.93
N LYS A 387 3.58 -24.84 -10.92
CA LYS A 387 2.44 -25.48 -10.30
C LYS A 387 2.12 -24.82 -8.98
N GLN A 388 0.82 -24.57 -8.74
CA GLN A 388 0.31 -24.02 -7.50
C GLN A 388 0.86 -24.78 -6.28
N LEU A 389 1.46 -24.04 -5.33
CA LEU A 389 1.95 -24.59 -4.08
C LEU A 389 0.80 -25.23 -3.29
N ASN A 390 1.02 -26.45 -2.81
CA ASN A 390 0.05 -27.20 -2.03
C ASN A 390 0.74 -27.99 -0.92
N GLY A 391 0.30 -27.82 0.32
CA GLY A 391 0.94 -28.42 1.49
C GLY A 391 0.89 -29.93 1.56
N LYS A 392 0.15 -30.61 0.68
CA LYS A 392 0.26 -32.08 0.50
C LYS A 392 1.65 -32.50 0.04
N ASN A 393 2.40 -31.59 -0.57
CA ASN A 393 3.78 -31.77 -0.97
C ASN A 393 4.72 -31.08 0.05
N LEU A 394 5.98 -31.48 0.01
CA LEU A 394 7.07 -30.81 0.72
C LEU A 394 7.93 -30.06 -0.31
N TYR A 395 8.28 -28.83 0.01
CA TYR A 395 9.11 -27.97 -0.83
C TYR A 395 10.36 -27.56 -0.09
N SER A 396 11.44 -27.32 -0.85
CA SER A 396 12.68 -26.73 -0.36
C SER A 396 12.97 -25.41 -1.07
N ILE A 397 13.43 -24.43 -0.30
CA ILE A 397 13.84 -23.09 -0.73
C ILE A 397 15.27 -22.92 -0.23
N THR A 398 16.26 -23.06 -1.14
CA THR A 398 17.68 -23.07 -0.75
C THR A 398 18.36 -21.79 -1.19
N PHE A 399 18.83 -21.02 -0.23
CA PHE A 399 19.70 -19.87 -0.43
C PHE A 399 21.15 -20.36 -0.46
N PRO A 400 21.91 -20.17 -1.57
CA PRO A 400 23.32 -20.49 -1.60
C PRO A 400 24.11 -19.75 -0.52
N LYS A 401 25.30 -20.22 -0.19
CA LYS A 401 26.16 -19.57 0.81
C LYS A 401 26.33 -18.08 0.52
N GLY A 402 25.99 -17.25 1.53
CA GLY A 402 26.08 -15.78 1.45
C GLY A 402 25.05 -15.12 0.53
N GLN A 403 24.01 -15.86 0.05
CA GLN A 403 22.98 -15.33 -0.84
C GLN A 403 21.59 -15.27 -0.18
N THR A 404 21.49 -15.31 1.14
CA THR A 404 20.27 -14.86 1.82
C THR A 404 19.96 -13.41 1.41
N PRO A 405 18.70 -12.93 1.48
CA PRO A 405 18.38 -11.57 1.05
C PRO A 405 19.34 -10.53 1.64
N PRO A 406 20.12 -9.78 0.81
CA PRO A 406 21.07 -8.79 1.31
C PRO A 406 20.30 -7.54 1.81
N VAL A 407 20.34 -7.32 3.13
CA VAL A 407 19.59 -6.27 3.82
C VAL A 407 20.44 -5.64 4.92
N LYS A 408 20.21 -4.36 5.20
CA LYS A 408 20.74 -3.66 6.39
C LYS A 408 19.81 -3.76 7.59
N GLY A 409 18.53 -4.01 7.35
CA GLY A 409 17.53 -4.28 8.38
C GLY A 409 17.44 -5.78 8.70
N PHE A 410 16.39 -6.42 8.22
CA PHE A 410 16.16 -7.86 8.40
C PHE A 410 15.39 -8.42 7.20
N TRP A 411 15.36 -9.74 7.09
CA TRP A 411 14.56 -10.44 6.08
C TRP A 411 13.79 -11.60 6.69
N SER A 412 12.71 -11.99 6.02
CA SER A 412 11.95 -13.20 6.36
C SER A 412 11.33 -13.85 5.13
N LEU A 413 11.06 -15.15 5.23
CA LEU A 413 10.17 -15.91 4.38
C LEU A 413 8.93 -16.25 5.21
N THR A 414 7.77 -15.74 4.80
CA THR A 414 6.47 -15.99 5.44
C THR A 414 5.63 -16.93 4.60
N LEU A 415 4.83 -17.77 5.24
CA LEU A 415 3.88 -18.69 4.59
C LEU A 415 2.45 -18.28 4.94
N TYR A 416 1.59 -18.18 3.91
CA TYR A 416 0.17 -17.88 4.05
C TYR A 416 -0.71 -18.97 3.45
N ASN A 417 -1.89 -19.17 4.03
CA ASN A 417 -2.93 -20.04 3.48
C ASN A 417 -3.58 -19.42 2.23
N GLU A 418 -4.60 -20.08 1.69
CA GLU A 418 -5.36 -19.63 0.50
C GLU A 418 -6.06 -18.28 0.65
N PHE A 419 -6.15 -17.74 1.88
CA PHE A 419 -6.75 -16.44 2.19
C PHE A 419 -5.70 -15.35 2.46
N HIS A 420 -4.42 -15.61 2.20
CA HIS A 420 -3.30 -14.75 2.56
C HIS A 420 -3.24 -14.42 4.06
N LEU A 421 -3.71 -15.34 4.89
CA LEU A 421 -3.67 -15.28 6.35
C LEU A 421 -2.73 -16.33 6.89
N PHE A 422 -2.33 -16.22 8.16
CA PHE A 422 -1.57 -17.26 8.82
C PHE A 422 -2.35 -18.57 8.92
N ASN A 423 -1.67 -19.70 8.78
CA ASN A 423 -2.22 -21.02 9.04
C ASN A 423 -1.84 -21.45 10.46
N PRO A 424 -2.77 -21.43 11.44
CA PRO A 424 -2.46 -21.84 12.81
C PRO A 424 -1.79 -23.22 12.85
N ASN A 425 -0.71 -23.33 13.61
CA ASN A 425 0.05 -24.58 13.74
C ASN A 425 0.66 -24.71 15.13
N SER A 426 1.04 -25.93 15.53
CA SER A 426 1.54 -26.25 16.87
C SER A 426 2.88 -25.59 17.21
N LEU A 427 3.64 -25.11 16.23
CA LEU A 427 4.90 -24.41 16.44
C LEU A 427 4.70 -22.91 16.58
N ASN A 428 3.49 -22.39 16.39
CA ASN A 428 3.21 -20.94 16.28
C ASN A 428 4.19 -20.22 15.32
N ARG A 429 4.61 -20.93 14.26
CA ARG A 429 5.64 -20.48 13.32
C ARG A 429 5.02 -20.16 11.97
N TYR A 430 5.12 -18.91 11.55
CA TYR A 430 4.52 -18.40 10.31
C TYR A 430 5.55 -17.76 9.38
N SER A 431 6.72 -17.40 9.92
CA SER A 431 7.85 -16.89 9.16
C SER A 431 9.17 -17.44 9.71
N LEU A 432 10.18 -17.51 8.83
CA LEU A 432 11.57 -17.82 9.16
C LEU A 432 12.49 -16.78 8.52
N GLY A 433 13.50 -16.34 9.25
CA GLY A 433 14.46 -15.35 8.78
C GLY A 433 15.39 -14.83 9.87
N THR A 434 15.75 -13.57 9.78
CA THR A 434 16.75 -12.93 10.67
C THR A 434 16.41 -13.06 12.16
N LYS A 435 15.13 -13.02 12.52
CA LYS A 435 14.67 -13.12 13.92
C LYS A 435 14.97 -14.49 14.55
N ASN A 436 15.03 -15.56 13.75
CA ASN A 436 15.17 -16.92 14.27
C ASN A 436 16.63 -17.26 14.47
N LYS A 437 17.05 -17.49 15.72
CA LYS A 437 18.45 -17.79 16.09
C LYS A 437 18.78 -19.29 16.01
N THR A 438 17.78 -20.13 15.74
CA THR A 438 17.93 -21.61 15.66
C THR A 438 18.04 -22.14 14.24
N LEU A 439 18.08 -21.27 13.22
CA LEU A 439 18.21 -21.69 11.83
C LEU A 439 19.52 -22.49 11.61
N LYS A 440 19.39 -23.64 10.95
CA LYS A 440 20.50 -24.55 10.64
C LYS A 440 20.97 -24.36 9.20
N TYR A 441 22.25 -24.08 9.05
CA TYR A 441 22.91 -24.00 7.76
C TYR A 441 23.45 -25.38 7.37
N ASN A 442 23.45 -25.68 6.08
CA ASN A 442 24.04 -26.88 5.53
C ASN A 442 25.57 -26.86 5.65
N SER A 443 26.23 -28.01 5.49
CA SER A 443 27.69 -28.13 5.60
C SER A 443 28.47 -27.29 4.58
N ASP A 444 27.86 -26.96 3.43
CA ASP A 444 28.41 -26.06 2.41
C ASP A 444 28.16 -24.56 2.71
N GLY A 445 27.47 -24.26 3.81
CA GLY A 445 27.12 -22.91 4.23
C GLY A 445 25.88 -22.33 3.57
N SER A 446 25.15 -23.10 2.75
CA SER A 446 23.83 -22.71 2.25
C SER A 446 22.75 -22.83 3.34
N LEU A 447 21.62 -22.11 3.15
CA LEU A 447 20.45 -22.17 4.04
C LEU A 447 19.29 -22.75 3.26
N THR A 448 18.78 -23.91 3.70
CA THR A 448 17.55 -24.51 3.14
C THR A 448 16.39 -24.33 4.11
N LEU A 449 15.33 -23.66 3.64
CA LEU A 449 14.03 -23.59 4.34
C LEU A 449 13.08 -24.61 3.68
N TYR A 450 12.14 -25.11 4.48
CA TYR A 450 11.17 -26.11 4.05
C TYR A 450 9.75 -25.60 4.23
N ALA A 451 8.85 -25.96 3.31
CA ALA A 451 7.42 -25.64 3.40
C ALA A 451 6.57 -26.86 3.04
N GLY A 452 5.57 -27.14 3.86
CA GLY A 452 4.66 -28.28 3.66
C GLY A 452 3.85 -28.58 4.91
N ALA A 453 2.73 -29.33 4.78
CA ALA A 453 1.86 -29.64 5.92
C ALA A 453 2.46 -30.70 6.86
N LYS A 454 3.41 -31.49 6.39
CA LYS A 454 4.11 -32.51 7.17
C LYS A 454 5.54 -32.08 7.46
N SER A 455 6.01 -32.34 8.68
CA SER A 455 7.40 -32.08 9.07
C SER A 455 8.39 -32.79 8.11
N PRO A 456 9.48 -32.10 7.71
CA PRO A 456 10.55 -32.70 6.90
C PRO A 456 11.46 -33.64 7.69
N GLY A 457 11.16 -33.87 8.97
CA GLY A 457 11.96 -34.65 9.91
C GLY A 457 12.64 -33.79 10.97
N ARG A 458 12.94 -34.39 12.12
CA ARG A 458 13.45 -33.70 13.33
C ARG A 458 14.67 -32.84 13.06
N ASP A 459 15.60 -33.30 12.22
CA ASP A 459 16.86 -32.57 11.92
C ASP A 459 16.65 -31.28 11.11
N LYS A 460 15.50 -31.17 10.41
CA LYS A 460 15.12 -30.06 9.54
C LYS A 460 14.01 -29.18 10.10
N GLU A 461 13.48 -29.52 11.27
CA GLU A 461 12.29 -28.86 11.82
C GLU A 461 12.54 -27.38 12.18
N ASP A 462 13.77 -27.02 12.58
CA ASP A 462 14.12 -25.61 12.86
C ASP A 462 13.99 -24.72 11.61
N ASN A 463 14.10 -25.30 10.43
CA ASN A 463 14.01 -24.62 9.13
C ASN A 463 12.66 -24.85 8.41
N TRP A 464 11.65 -25.35 9.10
CA TRP A 464 10.37 -25.73 8.48
C TRP A 464 9.25 -24.73 8.79
N LEU A 465 8.50 -24.35 7.75
CA LEU A 465 7.25 -23.60 7.80
C LEU A 465 6.07 -24.54 7.60
N PRO A 466 5.23 -24.78 8.62
CA PRO A 466 4.04 -25.62 8.51
C PRO A 466 2.99 -24.99 7.59
N ALA A 467 2.69 -25.63 6.47
CA ALA A 467 1.66 -25.20 5.52
C ALA A 467 0.29 -25.84 5.86
N PRO A 468 -0.84 -25.26 5.38
CA PRO A 468 -2.13 -25.95 5.37
C PRO A 468 -2.08 -27.19 4.47
N ASN A 469 -3.03 -28.12 4.61
CA ASN A 469 -3.17 -29.25 3.66
C ASN A 469 -3.69 -28.84 2.26
N GLY A 470 -4.02 -27.56 2.08
CA GLY A 470 -4.49 -26.93 0.86
C GLY A 470 -3.42 -26.12 0.13
N THR A 471 -3.87 -25.21 -0.69
CA THR A 471 -3.00 -24.25 -1.37
C THR A 471 -2.42 -23.26 -0.37
N PHE A 472 -1.22 -22.76 -0.69
CA PHE A 472 -0.53 -21.76 0.11
C PHE A 472 0.36 -20.89 -0.79
N SER A 473 0.85 -19.82 -0.22
CA SER A 473 1.80 -18.89 -0.87
C SER A 473 3.01 -18.62 0.02
N LEU A 474 4.10 -18.19 -0.62
CA LEU A 474 5.33 -17.79 0.05
C LEU A 474 5.61 -16.32 -0.23
N TYR A 475 6.11 -15.62 0.79
CA TYR A 475 6.30 -14.18 0.77
C TYR A 475 7.63 -13.80 1.43
N ILE A 476 8.60 -13.34 0.64
CA ILE A 476 9.88 -12.81 1.15
C ILE A 476 9.69 -11.33 1.44
N ARG A 477 10.11 -10.91 2.64
CA ARG A 477 10.26 -9.51 3.02
C ARG A 477 11.73 -9.19 3.22
N ALA A 478 12.21 -8.12 2.56
CA ALA A 478 13.56 -7.61 2.71
C ALA A 478 13.49 -6.16 3.20
N TYR A 479 13.65 -5.97 4.51
CA TYR A 479 13.61 -4.66 5.16
C TYR A 479 14.94 -3.95 5.07
N TRP A 480 14.92 -2.68 4.63
CA TRP A 480 16.11 -1.90 4.32
C TRP A 480 17.05 -2.68 3.39
N ALA A 481 16.48 -3.06 2.26
CA ALA A 481 17.15 -3.88 1.28
C ALA A 481 18.38 -3.18 0.66
N ASP A 482 19.40 -3.95 0.37
CA ASP A 482 20.55 -3.47 -0.41
C ASP A 482 20.18 -3.29 -1.88
N GLN A 483 21.00 -2.52 -2.61
CA GLN A 483 20.75 -2.17 -4.00
C GLN A 483 20.52 -3.41 -4.89
N ALA A 484 21.17 -4.52 -4.62
CA ALA A 484 21.01 -5.76 -5.39
C ALA A 484 19.59 -6.33 -5.37
N ILE A 485 18.82 -6.10 -4.30
CA ILE A 485 17.39 -6.46 -4.24
C ILE A 485 16.54 -5.40 -4.97
N LEU A 486 16.86 -4.12 -4.78
CA LEU A 486 16.07 -3.01 -5.34
C LEU A 486 16.16 -2.98 -6.87
N ASP A 487 17.32 -3.26 -7.45
CA ASP A 487 17.53 -3.30 -8.92
C ASP A 487 17.26 -4.68 -9.54
N GLY A 488 17.01 -5.69 -8.69
CA GLY A 488 16.69 -7.04 -9.12
C GLY A 488 17.88 -7.86 -9.61
N THR A 489 19.12 -7.48 -9.30
CA THR A 489 20.32 -8.32 -9.57
C THR A 489 20.39 -9.52 -8.63
N TRP A 490 19.97 -9.36 -7.37
CA TRP A 490 19.71 -10.50 -6.49
C TRP A 490 18.40 -11.19 -6.92
N LYS A 491 18.43 -12.52 -7.01
CA LYS A 491 17.25 -13.33 -7.36
C LYS A 491 16.85 -14.21 -6.20
N PRO A 492 15.54 -14.33 -5.90
CA PRO A 492 15.06 -15.29 -4.92
C PRO A 492 15.36 -16.72 -5.42
N PRO A 493 15.56 -17.70 -4.49
CA PRO A 493 15.80 -19.08 -4.89
C PRO A 493 14.55 -19.74 -5.48
N LEU A 494 14.76 -20.82 -6.23
CA LEU A 494 13.66 -21.67 -6.71
C LEU A 494 12.90 -22.30 -5.53
N VAL A 495 11.58 -22.45 -5.66
CA VAL A 495 10.76 -23.30 -4.78
C VAL A 495 10.68 -24.69 -5.40
N ALA A 496 11.50 -25.62 -4.91
CA ALA A 496 11.60 -26.96 -5.49
C ALA A 496 10.76 -27.95 -4.74
N GLN A 497 9.85 -28.65 -5.44
CA GLN A 497 9.14 -29.78 -4.85
C GLN A 497 10.12 -30.93 -4.56
N MET A 498 10.13 -31.38 -3.31
CA MET A 498 10.95 -32.51 -2.90
C MET A 498 10.29 -33.82 -3.32
N GLN A 499 11.07 -34.74 -3.87
CA GLN A 499 10.60 -36.11 -4.09
C GLN A 499 10.36 -36.76 -2.73
N ARG A 500 9.23 -37.43 -2.58
CA ARG A 500 9.03 -38.29 -1.40
C ARG A 500 10.10 -39.40 -1.44
N ALA A 501 10.89 -39.52 -0.38
CA ALA A 501 11.64 -40.79 -0.21
C ALA A 501 10.63 -41.92 -0.32
N GLN A 502 10.82 -42.82 -1.26
CA GLN A 502 10.04 -44.08 -1.29
C GLN A 502 10.33 -44.76 0.03
N PRO A 503 9.29 -45.31 0.70
CA PRO A 503 9.45 -45.98 1.97
C PRO A 503 10.33 -47.24 1.84
#